data_e86b2b99e56e115b1824eab5e74ed132
#
_entry.id   e86b2b99e56e115b1824eab5e74ed132
#
_cell.length_a   1.000
_cell.length_b   1.000
_cell.length_c   1.000
_cell.angle_alpha   90.00
_cell.angle_beta   90.00
_cell.angle_gamma   90.00
#
_symmetry.space_group_name_H-M   'P 1'
#
loop_
_entity.id
_entity.type
_entity.pdbx_description
1 polymer ?
#
loop_
_entity_poly.entity_id
_entity_poly.type
_entity_poly.pdbx_seq_one_letter_code
_entity_poly.pdbx_strand_id
1 'polypeptide(L)'
;RRMSSINLKEVTVTATRIKMFYRGDTLVYDAEAFKLPEGSMLDDLISQMPGVTMNENGEIFVNGRKVDELLLGSRSFMRGNKKILMENLPYYTVKELKVYEKQTDMNIALGYDAEPKKYVMDVNLKPEYQRGGIANVEVAGGTEERWLARLFALGFTDRMRYTVFGNVNNVNETRHIGQSGHWEANRFPQSMTTTRSAAAEINYHSKGDRIKDAFTANYTSTTDRQSTNQRQELFMQGSTPTSVSQSRNRQGTERLTLHNNFTMNKPFLTYITADFNHSKRDNSFNSAFDQWDDSLTASMRTVGMGEGKAWSIKVDAQGAFKVGKKQRH
;
A
#
# COMPACT_ATOMS: atom_id res chain seq x y z
N ARG A 1 0.48 -64.04 42.14
CA ARG A 1 1.40 -63.01 41.64
C ARG A 1 0.56 -61.81 41.19
N ARG A 2 0.67 -60.68 41.92
CA ARG A 2 0.05 -59.40 41.53
C ARG A 2 0.98 -58.74 40.53
N MET A 3 0.48 -58.44 39.32
CA MET A 3 1.16 -57.61 38.32
C MET A 3 0.98 -56.16 38.77
N SER A 4 2.08 -55.46 39.01
CA SER A 4 2.12 -54.02 39.22
C SER A 4 2.15 -53.35 37.87
N SER A 5 1.15 -52.55 37.53
CA SER A 5 1.17 -51.69 36.36
C SER A 5 2.03 -50.47 36.65
N ILE A 6 3.09 -50.25 35.89
CA ILE A 6 3.92 -49.07 35.95
C ILE A 6 3.27 -48.08 34.97
N ASN A 7 2.68 -47.01 35.52
CA ASN A 7 2.27 -45.85 34.71
C ASN A 7 3.52 -45.12 34.24
N LEU A 8 3.81 -45.20 32.93
CA LEU A 8 4.81 -44.37 32.29
C LEU A 8 4.29 -42.92 32.27
N LYS A 9 5.08 -41.99 32.81
CA LYS A 9 4.80 -40.56 32.67
C LYS A 9 4.79 -40.19 31.19
N GLU A 10 3.76 -39.49 30.79
CA GLU A 10 3.66 -38.93 29.44
C GLU A 10 4.84 -38.00 29.18
N VAL A 11 5.67 -38.33 28.19
CA VAL A 11 6.79 -37.48 27.78
C VAL A 11 6.25 -36.57 26.69
N THR A 12 5.92 -35.35 27.05
CA THR A 12 5.58 -34.31 26.08
C THR A 12 6.85 -33.82 25.43
N VAL A 13 7.10 -34.24 24.19
CA VAL A 13 8.19 -33.72 23.37
C VAL A 13 7.76 -32.39 22.75
N THR A 14 8.17 -31.29 23.35
CA THR A 14 8.03 -29.95 22.76
C THR A 14 9.11 -29.74 21.70
N ALA A 15 8.77 -29.98 20.44
CA ALA A 15 9.65 -29.63 19.32
C ALA A 15 9.59 -28.11 19.09
N THR A 16 10.72 -27.43 19.25
CA THR A 16 10.85 -26.00 18.88
C THR A 16 10.90 -25.92 17.35
N ARG A 17 9.93 -25.26 16.75
CA ARG A 17 9.88 -25.04 15.30
C ARG A 17 11.00 -24.07 14.89
N ILE A 18 11.73 -24.41 13.83
CA ILE A 18 12.81 -23.56 13.31
C ILE A 18 12.16 -22.36 12.59
N LYS A 19 12.46 -21.15 13.05
CA LYS A 19 11.87 -19.92 12.52
C LYS A 19 12.42 -19.54 11.14
N MET A 20 13.69 -19.88 10.86
CA MET A 20 14.40 -19.44 9.65
C MET A 20 15.40 -20.52 9.23
N PHE A 21 15.46 -20.84 7.95
CA PHE A 21 16.43 -21.76 7.37
C PHE A 21 16.69 -21.44 5.89
N TYR A 22 17.80 -21.95 5.37
CA TYR A 22 18.12 -21.86 3.95
C TYR A 22 17.64 -23.10 3.19
N ARG A 23 17.07 -22.89 2.02
CA ARG A 23 16.76 -23.92 1.03
C ARG A 23 17.47 -23.56 -0.29
N GLY A 24 18.69 -24.05 -0.50
CA GLY A 24 19.59 -23.54 -1.54
C GLY A 24 19.92 -22.06 -1.29
N ASP A 25 19.76 -21.23 -2.29
CA ASP A 25 20.02 -19.78 -2.20
C ASP A 25 18.83 -18.99 -1.65
N THR A 26 17.73 -19.67 -1.30
CA THR A 26 16.53 -19.04 -0.78
C THR A 26 16.49 -19.07 0.74
N LEU A 27 16.36 -17.93 1.38
CA LEU A 27 16.08 -17.81 2.79
C LEU A 27 14.59 -17.99 3.05
N VAL A 28 14.22 -18.94 3.90
CA VAL A 28 12.83 -19.28 4.21
C VAL A 28 12.52 -19.00 5.67
N TYR A 29 11.46 -18.26 5.91
CA TYR A 29 10.87 -18.04 7.24
C TYR A 29 9.59 -18.87 7.35
N ASP A 30 9.49 -19.73 8.36
CA ASP A 30 8.27 -20.48 8.68
C ASP A 30 7.34 -19.60 9.50
N ALA A 31 6.26 -19.12 8.87
CA ALA A 31 5.32 -18.21 9.53
C ALA A 31 4.61 -18.87 10.74
N GLU A 32 4.42 -20.18 10.71
CA GLU A 32 3.78 -20.90 11.79
C GLU A 32 4.66 -21.08 13.05
N ALA A 33 5.96 -20.77 12.94
CA ALA A 33 6.88 -20.75 14.06
C ALA A 33 6.78 -19.47 14.91
N PHE A 34 6.01 -18.48 14.46
CA PHE A 34 5.76 -17.22 15.16
C PHE A 34 4.38 -17.24 15.82
N LYS A 35 4.33 -16.86 17.08
CA LYS A 35 3.08 -16.72 17.83
C LYS A 35 2.78 -15.23 17.97
N LEU A 36 1.77 -14.77 17.29
CA LEU A 36 1.31 -13.39 17.30
C LEU A 36 -0.10 -13.32 17.91
N PRO A 37 -0.50 -12.19 18.51
CA PRO A 37 -1.86 -11.95 18.96
C PRO A 37 -2.89 -12.11 17.83
N GLU A 38 -4.14 -12.41 18.18
CA GLU A 38 -5.25 -12.36 17.23
C GLU A 38 -5.38 -10.94 16.65
N GLY A 39 -5.67 -10.85 15.35
CA GLY A 39 -5.76 -9.58 14.65
C GLY A 39 -4.45 -9.06 14.08
N SER A 40 -3.29 -9.69 14.38
CA SER A 40 -2.02 -9.34 13.78
C SER A 40 -2.01 -9.55 12.27
N MET A 41 -1.37 -8.63 11.57
CA MET A 41 -1.24 -8.63 10.11
C MET A 41 0.17 -9.07 9.68
N LEU A 42 0.41 -9.03 8.38
CA LEU A 42 1.69 -9.46 7.82
C LEU A 42 2.87 -8.57 8.24
N ASP A 43 2.66 -7.28 8.46
CA ASP A 43 3.67 -6.35 8.97
C ASP A 43 4.16 -6.73 10.38
N ASP A 44 3.24 -7.13 11.27
CA ASP A 44 3.58 -7.65 12.60
C ASP A 44 4.46 -8.91 12.49
N LEU A 45 4.13 -9.80 11.57
CA LEU A 45 4.91 -11.01 11.32
C LEU A 45 6.31 -10.67 10.81
N ILE A 46 6.42 -9.79 9.80
CA ILE A 46 7.68 -9.38 9.20
C ILE A 46 8.59 -8.70 10.23
N SER A 47 8.02 -7.86 11.11
CA SER A 47 8.78 -7.15 12.14
C SER A 47 9.41 -8.07 13.20
N GLN A 48 8.86 -9.28 13.39
CA GLN A 48 9.39 -10.28 14.33
C GLN A 48 10.38 -11.26 13.69
N MET A 49 10.61 -11.18 12.39
CA MET A 49 11.53 -12.09 11.71
C MET A 49 12.99 -11.77 12.01
N PRO A 50 13.82 -12.76 12.35
CA PRO A 50 15.25 -12.55 12.57
C PRO A 50 15.94 -11.96 11.35
N GLY A 51 16.77 -10.92 11.56
CA GLY A 51 17.52 -10.26 10.49
C GLY A 51 16.70 -9.40 9.54
N VAL A 52 15.41 -9.19 9.84
CA VAL A 52 14.54 -8.31 9.08
C VAL A 52 14.34 -7.00 9.84
N THR A 53 14.43 -5.89 9.13
CA THR A 53 14.11 -4.56 9.64
C THR A 53 13.17 -3.85 8.68
N MET A 54 12.31 -3.00 9.21
CA MET A 54 11.38 -2.19 8.42
C MET A 54 11.51 -0.74 8.86
N ASN A 55 11.59 0.18 7.90
CA ASN A 55 11.62 1.60 8.20
C ASN A 55 10.19 2.19 8.25
N GLU A 56 10.09 3.47 8.64
CA GLU A 56 8.81 4.20 8.73
C GLU A 56 8.08 4.30 7.38
N ASN A 57 8.81 4.20 6.28
CA ASN A 57 8.26 4.20 4.92
C ASN A 57 7.72 2.82 4.48
N GLY A 58 7.78 1.79 5.34
CA GLY A 58 7.38 0.42 5.00
C GLY A 58 8.36 -0.29 4.07
N GLU A 59 9.60 0.19 3.95
CA GLU A 59 10.65 -0.51 3.22
C GLU A 59 11.24 -1.62 4.08
N ILE A 60 11.33 -2.81 3.50
CA ILE A 60 11.80 -4.02 4.17
C ILE A 60 13.27 -4.24 3.83
N PHE A 61 14.08 -4.54 4.83
CA PHE A 61 15.47 -4.91 4.68
C PHE A 61 15.70 -6.29 5.31
N VAL A 62 16.36 -7.18 4.60
CA VAL A 62 16.72 -8.51 5.08
C VAL A 62 18.25 -8.60 5.10
N ASN A 63 18.81 -8.83 6.29
CA ASN A 63 20.27 -8.82 6.52
C ASN A 63 20.95 -7.55 5.96
N GLY A 64 20.29 -6.39 6.14
CA GLY A 64 20.79 -5.09 5.66
C GLY A 64 20.57 -4.80 4.16
N ARG A 65 20.10 -5.77 3.37
CA ARG A 65 19.79 -5.58 1.95
C ARG A 65 18.31 -5.24 1.77
N LYS A 66 18.03 -4.17 1.03
CA LYS A 66 16.67 -3.73 0.71
C LYS A 66 15.94 -4.76 -0.16
N VAL A 67 14.71 -5.08 0.21
CA VAL A 67 13.79 -5.88 -0.61
C VAL A 67 13.16 -4.97 -1.66
N ASP A 68 13.40 -5.29 -2.93
CA ASP A 68 12.86 -4.52 -4.05
C ASP A 68 11.35 -4.66 -4.16
N GLU A 69 10.85 -5.90 -4.01
CA GLU A 69 9.44 -6.22 -4.23
C GLU A 69 8.92 -7.27 -3.23
N LEU A 70 7.71 -7.04 -2.72
CA LEU A 70 6.95 -8.01 -1.94
C LEU A 70 5.97 -8.72 -2.88
N LEU A 71 6.10 -10.04 -2.98
CA LEU A 71 5.27 -10.87 -3.84
C LEU A 71 4.23 -11.62 -3.01
N LEU A 72 3.14 -12.00 -3.64
CA LEU A 72 2.15 -12.91 -3.08
C LEU A 72 1.96 -14.10 -4.01
N GLY A 73 2.43 -15.28 -3.57
CA GLY A 73 2.43 -16.50 -4.39
C GLY A 73 3.23 -16.32 -5.68
N SER A 74 4.47 -15.79 -5.55
CA SER A 74 5.43 -15.52 -6.64
C SER A 74 5.00 -14.46 -7.66
N ARG A 75 3.91 -13.73 -7.37
CA ARG A 75 3.33 -12.70 -8.26
C ARG A 75 3.41 -11.33 -7.60
N SER A 76 3.67 -10.31 -8.41
CA SER A 76 3.58 -8.91 -7.97
C SER A 76 2.19 -8.61 -7.40
N PHE A 77 2.13 -7.74 -6.41
CA PHE A 77 0.89 -7.33 -5.75
C PHE A 77 0.76 -5.82 -5.85
N MET A 78 -0.37 -5.33 -6.37
CA MET A 78 -0.71 -3.90 -6.45
C MET A 78 0.46 -3.03 -6.95
N ARG A 79 1.13 -3.46 -8.03
CA ARG A 79 2.31 -2.79 -8.60
C ARG A 79 3.47 -2.63 -7.61
N GLY A 80 3.68 -3.60 -6.72
CA GLY A 80 4.72 -3.55 -5.70
C GLY A 80 4.34 -2.69 -4.48
N ASN A 81 3.06 -2.36 -4.32
CA ASN A 81 2.58 -1.70 -3.12
C ASN A 81 2.60 -2.65 -1.92
N LYS A 82 3.75 -2.68 -1.25
CA LYS A 82 4.01 -3.57 -0.12
C LYS A 82 3.04 -3.33 1.03
N LYS A 83 2.66 -2.08 1.24
CA LYS A 83 1.93 -1.64 2.43
C LYS A 83 0.51 -2.17 2.47
N ILE A 84 -0.22 -2.16 1.35
CA ILE A 84 -1.58 -2.72 1.30
C ILE A 84 -1.55 -4.19 1.72
N LEU A 85 -0.59 -4.96 1.21
CA LEU A 85 -0.49 -6.37 1.57
C LEU A 85 -0.13 -6.55 3.05
N MET A 86 0.86 -5.80 3.53
CA MET A 86 1.33 -5.89 4.92
C MET A 86 0.25 -5.55 5.94
N GLU A 87 -0.50 -4.48 5.72
CA GLU A 87 -1.52 -3.99 6.66
C GLU A 87 -2.85 -4.75 6.62
N ASN A 88 -3.09 -5.57 5.60
CA ASN A 88 -4.41 -6.18 5.40
C ASN A 88 -4.39 -7.70 5.26
N LEU A 89 -3.23 -8.33 5.09
CA LEU A 89 -3.14 -9.79 5.05
C LEU A 89 -2.95 -10.35 6.46
N PRO A 90 -3.92 -11.10 7.02
CA PRO A 90 -3.78 -11.68 8.33
C PRO A 90 -2.62 -12.69 8.38
N TYR A 91 -1.74 -12.58 9.39
CA TYR A 91 -0.54 -13.41 9.49
C TYR A 91 -0.85 -14.91 9.53
N TYR A 92 -1.95 -15.32 10.13
CA TYR A 92 -2.34 -16.73 10.26
C TYR A 92 -2.65 -17.42 8.92
N THR A 93 -2.87 -16.64 7.85
CA THR A 93 -3.07 -17.17 6.49
C THR A 93 -1.76 -17.52 5.80
N VAL A 94 -0.64 -17.02 6.32
CA VAL A 94 0.69 -17.20 5.75
C VAL A 94 1.29 -18.52 6.22
N LYS A 95 1.87 -19.27 5.30
CA LYS A 95 2.62 -20.50 5.56
C LYS A 95 4.09 -20.20 5.76
N GLU A 96 4.69 -19.56 4.78
CA GLU A 96 6.13 -19.27 4.76
C GLU A 96 6.40 -17.99 3.95
N LEU A 97 7.48 -17.29 4.28
CA LEU A 97 8.01 -16.20 3.46
C LEU A 97 9.37 -16.63 2.92
N LYS A 98 9.58 -16.42 1.62
CA LYS A 98 10.82 -16.75 0.92
C LYS A 98 11.52 -15.49 0.46
N VAL A 99 12.81 -15.39 0.73
CA VAL A 99 13.64 -14.26 0.27
C VAL A 99 14.70 -14.81 -0.69
N TYR A 100 14.69 -14.29 -1.92
CA TYR A 100 15.58 -14.77 -2.98
C TYR A 100 15.77 -13.73 -4.09
N GLU A 101 16.73 -13.98 -4.98
CA GLU A 101 16.91 -13.21 -6.20
C GLU A 101 16.03 -13.76 -7.33
N LYS A 102 15.05 -12.96 -7.75
CA LYS A 102 14.13 -13.30 -8.84
C LYS A 102 14.69 -12.85 -10.18
N GLN A 103 14.72 -13.75 -11.13
CA GLN A 103 14.98 -13.43 -12.54
C GLN A 103 13.85 -12.61 -13.12
N THR A 104 14.18 -11.62 -13.96
CA THR A 104 13.17 -10.90 -14.74
C THR A 104 12.63 -11.78 -15.87
N ASP A 105 11.42 -11.47 -16.34
CA ASP A 105 10.86 -12.21 -17.49
C ASP A 105 11.75 -12.03 -18.74
N MET A 106 12.44 -10.89 -18.87
CA MET A 106 13.41 -10.63 -19.96
C MET A 106 14.61 -11.58 -19.86
N ASN A 107 15.22 -11.72 -18.68
CA ASN A 107 16.34 -12.65 -18.47
C ASN A 107 15.95 -14.09 -18.77
N ILE A 108 14.75 -14.50 -18.33
CA ILE A 108 14.21 -15.85 -18.61
C ILE A 108 14.04 -16.07 -20.11
N ALA A 109 13.52 -15.08 -20.84
CA ALA A 109 13.29 -15.20 -22.27
C ALA A 109 14.59 -15.22 -23.09
N LEU A 110 15.55 -14.39 -22.73
CA LEU A 110 16.82 -14.28 -23.42
C LEU A 110 17.79 -15.41 -23.04
N GLY A 111 17.66 -15.96 -21.82
CA GLY A 111 18.51 -17.01 -21.28
C GLY A 111 19.85 -16.51 -20.78
N TYR A 112 19.99 -15.20 -20.55
CA TYR A 112 21.13 -14.56 -19.89
C TYR A 112 20.65 -13.34 -19.08
N ASP A 113 21.48 -12.84 -18.18
CA ASP A 113 21.15 -11.71 -17.30
C ASP A 113 21.29 -10.38 -18.07
N ALA A 114 20.24 -9.96 -18.79
CA ALA A 114 20.16 -8.69 -19.48
C ALA A 114 19.79 -7.53 -18.54
N GLU A 115 19.07 -7.84 -17.47
CA GLU A 115 18.62 -6.91 -16.44
C GLU A 115 19.06 -7.39 -15.05
N PRO A 116 19.25 -6.49 -14.09
CA PRO A 116 19.54 -6.88 -12.70
C PRO A 116 18.43 -7.75 -12.12
N LYS A 117 18.80 -8.82 -11.42
CA LYS A 117 17.85 -9.63 -10.64
C LYS A 117 17.25 -8.79 -9.52
N LYS A 118 15.99 -9.00 -9.22
CA LYS A 118 15.29 -8.34 -8.11
C LYS A 118 15.43 -9.17 -6.84
N TYR A 119 15.80 -8.52 -5.73
CA TYR A 119 15.76 -9.15 -4.41
C TYR A 119 14.36 -9.07 -3.85
N VAL A 120 13.67 -10.19 -3.77
CA VAL A 120 12.24 -10.25 -3.47
C VAL A 120 11.95 -11.00 -2.19
N MET A 121 10.87 -10.61 -1.51
CA MET A 121 10.25 -11.37 -0.44
C MET A 121 8.91 -11.90 -0.94
N ASP A 122 8.74 -13.21 -1.00
CA ASP A 122 7.56 -13.88 -1.54
C ASP A 122 6.73 -14.49 -0.41
N VAL A 123 5.54 -13.98 -0.22
CA VAL A 123 4.57 -14.45 0.78
C VAL A 123 3.79 -15.61 0.20
N ASN A 124 3.91 -16.77 0.82
CA ASN A 124 3.20 -17.97 0.41
C ASN A 124 2.11 -18.31 1.42
N LEU A 125 0.88 -18.42 0.94
CA LEU A 125 -0.28 -18.75 1.77
C LEU A 125 -0.35 -20.24 2.06
N LYS A 126 -1.01 -20.59 3.17
CA LYS A 126 -1.38 -21.98 3.47
C LYS A 126 -2.33 -22.51 2.40
N PRO A 127 -2.34 -23.82 2.14
CA PRO A 127 -3.16 -24.43 1.08
C PRO A 127 -4.65 -24.08 1.16
N GLU A 128 -5.20 -23.99 2.37
CA GLU A 128 -6.59 -23.64 2.61
C GLU A 128 -6.95 -22.20 2.20
N TYR A 129 -5.95 -21.31 2.12
CA TYR A 129 -6.12 -19.91 1.71
C TYR A 129 -5.63 -19.62 0.28
N GLN A 130 -5.19 -20.65 -0.47
CA GLN A 130 -4.78 -20.50 -1.88
C GLN A 130 -5.96 -20.46 -2.84
N ARG A 131 -7.13 -20.96 -2.42
CA ARG A 131 -8.40 -20.88 -3.15
C ARG A 131 -9.44 -20.31 -2.19
N GLY A 132 -10.10 -19.24 -2.58
CA GLY A 132 -11.08 -18.58 -1.74
C GLY A 132 -10.87 -17.08 -1.67
N GLY A 133 -11.19 -16.48 -0.56
CA GLY A 133 -11.05 -15.04 -0.36
C GLY A 133 -10.82 -14.67 1.09
N ILE A 134 -10.23 -13.50 1.26
CA ILE A 134 -10.02 -12.83 2.54
C ILE A 134 -10.67 -11.46 2.42
N ALA A 135 -11.43 -11.04 3.41
CA ALA A 135 -12.01 -9.71 3.45
C ALA A 135 -11.91 -9.12 4.86
N ASN A 136 -11.50 -7.86 4.93
CA ASN A 136 -11.47 -7.07 6.14
C ASN A 136 -12.38 -5.85 5.93
N VAL A 137 -13.25 -5.59 6.89
CA VAL A 137 -14.13 -4.42 6.89
C VAL A 137 -13.96 -3.71 8.23
N GLU A 138 -13.74 -2.42 8.16
CA GLU A 138 -13.66 -1.55 9.31
C GLU A 138 -14.65 -0.41 9.14
N VAL A 139 -15.50 -0.18 10.15
CA VAL A 139 -16.44 0.93 10.19
C VAL A 139 -16.34 1.59 11.56
N ALA A 140 -16.17 2.90 11.57
CA ALA A 140 -16.12 3.68 12.80
C ALA A 140 -16.95 4.96 12.67
N GLY A 141 -17.58 5.34 13.76
CA GLY A 141 -18.30 6.60 13.91
C GLY A 141 -17.83 7.35 15.15
N GLY A 142 -17.87 8.66 15.09
CA GLY A 142 -17.45 9.54 16.19
C GLY A 142 -18.43 10.70 16.38
N THR A 143 -18.16 11.53 17.38
CA THR A 143 -18.86 12.79 17.60
C THR A 143 -18.62 13.76 16.42
N GLU A 144 -19.45 14.80 16.28
CA GLU A 144 -19.31 15.84 15.24
C GLU A 144 -19.31 15.29 13.80
N GLU A 145 -20.20 14.32 13.53
CA GLU A 145 -20.36 13.70 12.22
C GLU A 145 -19.07 13.07 11.66
N ARG A 146 -18.20 12.54 12.54
CA ARG A 146 -16.99 11.83 12.15
C ARG A 146 -17.31 10.40 11.77
N TRP A 147 -16.74 9.95 10.66
CA TRP A 147 -16.94 8.60 10.15
C TRP A 147 -15.72 8.08 9.37
N LEU A 148 -15.59 6.77 9.40
CA LEU A 148 -14.60 6.03 8.63
C LEU A 148 -15.22 4.71 8.17
N ALA A 149 -15.00 4.34 6.92
CA ALA A 149 -15.28 3.01 6.41
C ALA A 149 -14.14 2.55 5.51
N ARG A 150 -13.62 1.37 5.78
CA ARG A 150 -12.53 0.72 5.03
C ARG A 150 -12.96 -0.67 4.62
N LEU A 151 -12.56 -1.06 3.43
CA LEU A 151 -12.76 -2.39 2.88
C LEU A 151 -11.46 -2.86 2.23
N PHE A 152 -11.05 -4.07 2.55
CA PHE A 152 -10.06 -4.82 1.79
C PHE A 152 -10.66 -6.17 1.47
N ALA A 153 -10.59 -6.59 0.21
CA ALA A 153 -10.98 -7.93 -0.22
C ALA A 153 -9.95 -8.47 -1.20
N LEU A 154 -9.54 -9.71 -0.98
CA LEU A 154 -8.57 -10.43 -1.78
C LEU A 154 -9.14 -11.80 -2.11
N GLY A 155 -9.28 -12.12 -3.39
CA GLY A 155 -9.78 -13.39 -3.85
C GLY A 155 -8.77 -14.11 -4.74
N PHE A 156 -8.77 -15.43 -4.66
CA PHE A 156 -7.86 -16.31 -5.37
C PHE A 156 -8.60 -17.42 -6.10
N THR A 157 -8.16 -17.67 -7.32
CA THR A 157 -8.44 -18.89 -8.07
C THR A 157 -7.13 -19.42 -8.63
N ASP A 158 -7.15 -20.61 -9.26
CA ASP A 158 -5.95 -21.20 -9.88
C ASP A 158 -5.27 -20.28 -10.90
N ARG A 159 -6.03 -19.38 -11.54
CA ARG A 159 -5.55 -18.53 -12.64
C ARG A 159 -5.72 -17.04 -12.41
N MET A 160 -6.57 -16.66 -11.48
CA MET A 160 -6.90 -15.27 -11.23
C MET A 160 -6.68 -14.91 -9.76
N ARG A 161 -6.19 -13.70 -9.55
CA ARG A 161 -6.22 -13.02 -8.26
C ARG A 161 -6.88 -11.68 -8.48
N TYR A 162 -7.80 -11.33 -7.62
CA TYR A 162 -8.46 -10.03 -7.63
C TYR A 162 -8.40 -9.42 -6.24
N THR A 163 -8.11 -8.15 -6.20
CA THR A 163 -8.01 -7.37 -4.97
C THR A 163 -8.88 -6.14 -5.12
N VAL A 164 -9.63 -5.83 -4.08
CA VAL A 164 -10.39 -4.59 -3.99
C VAL A 164 -10.03 -3.90 -2.67
N PHE A 165 -9.82 -2.62 -2.74
CA PHE A 165 -9.57 -1.78 -1.58
C PHE A 165 -10.46 -0.54 -1.65
N GLY A 166 -11.01 -0.13 -0.50
CA GLY A 166 -11.76 1.10 -0.33
C GLY A 166 -11.44 1.76 1.00
N ASN A 167 -11.32 3.07 1.01
CA ASN A 167 -11.19 3.87 2.22
C ASN A 167 -11.94 5.19 2.02
N VAL A 168 -12.96 5.40 2.81
CA VAL A 168 -13.72 6.64 2.83
C VAL A 168 -13.82 7.14 4.26
N ASN A 169 -13.40 8.38 4.50
CA ASN A 169 -13.39 8.93 5.85
C ASN A 169 -13.33 10.46 5.87
N ASN A 170 -13.68 11.05 7.03
CA ASN A 170 -13.48 12.47 7.33
C ASN A 170 -12.76 12.67 8.68
N VAL A 171 -11.98 11.68 9.11
CA VAL A 171 -11.22 11.69 10.36
C VAL A 171 -9.73 11.98 10.14
N ASN A 172 -9.39 12.61 9.01
CA ASN A 172 -8.02 12.90 8.60
C ASN A 172 -7.14 11.63 8.44
N GLU A 173 -7.78 10.50 8.19
CA GLU A 173 -7.09 9.28 7.81
C GLU A 173 -6.59 9.43 6.38
N THR A 174 -5.29 9.64 6.23
CA THR A 174 -4.65 9.89 4.93
C THR A 174 -3.98 8.67 4.34
N ARG A 175 -4.13 7.51 4.99
CA ARG A 175 -3.62 6.26 4.44
C ARG A 175 -4.36 5.93 3.15
N HIS A 176 -3.85 6.39 2.05
CA HIS A 176 -4.26 5.92 0.73
C HIS A 176 -3.31 4.84 0.28
N ILE A 177 -3.74 4.15 -0.74
CA ILE A 177 -2.99 3.09 -1.39
C ILE A 177 -1.59 3.60 -1.73
N GLY A 178 -0.57 3.06 -1.06
CA GLY A 178 0.84 3.35 -1.30
C GLY A 178 1.46 4.47 -0.49
N GLN A 179 0.78 5.09 0.44
CA GLN A 179 1.41 6.01 1.39
C GLN A 179 1.76 5.33 2.71
N SER A 180 3.00 5.58 3.18
CA SER A 180 3.44 5.22 4.51
C SER A 180 2.96 6.26 5.53
N GLY A 181 2.51 5.83 6.67
CA GLY A 181 2.15 6.67 7.79
C GLY A 181 1.30 5.89 8.79
N HIS A 182 1.65 5.93 10.05
CA HIS A 182 0.71 5.56 11.10
C HIS A 182 -0.30 6.70 11.28
N TRP A 183 -1.58 6.33 11.34
CA TRP A 183 -2.58 7.25 11.82
C TRP A 183 -2.37 7.45 13.33
N GLU A 184 -2.00 8.65 13.73
CA GLU A 184 -1.87 9.04 15.13
C GLU A 184 -3.06 9.90 15.52
N ALA A 185 -3.93 9.39 16.36
CA ALA A 185 -5.08 10.12 16.90
C ALA A 185 -4.70 11.38 17.70
N ASN A 186 -3.45 11.48 18.13
CA ASN A 186 -2.95 12.59 18.95
C ASN A 186 -2.44 13.81 18.17
N ARG A 187 -2.37 13.75 16.84
CA ARG A 187 -2.07 14.95 16.05
C ARG A 187 -3.35 15.75 15.85
N PHE A 188 -3.39 16.95 16.44
CA PHE A 188 -4.42 17.94 16.13
C PHE A 188 -4.21 18.44 14.70
N PRO A 189 -5.06 18.03 13.73
CA PRO A 189 -4.89 18.46 12.36
C PRO A 189 -5.26 19.94 12.23
N GLN A 190 -4.47 20.68 11.46
CA GLN A 190 -4.75 22.09 11.13
C GLN A 190 -5.88 22.25 10.11
N SER A 191 -6.30 21.17 9.48
CA SER A 191 -7.35 21.13 8.46
C SER A 191 -8.26 19.91 8.65
N MET A 192 -9.44 19.98 8.06
CA MET A 192 -10.35 18.84 7.96
C MET A 192 -10.22 18.22 6.57
N THR A 193 -9.64 17.00 6.53
CA THR A 193 -9.48 16.25 5.29
C THR A 193 -10.57 15.19 5.17
N THR A 194 -11.29 15.23 4.07
CA THR A 194 -12.18 14.12 3.65
C THR A 194 -11.47 13.35 2.56
N THR A 195 -11.28 12.06 2.79
CA THR A 195 -10.62 11.14 1.85
C THR A 195 -11.63 10.14 1.31
N ARG A 196 -11.59 9.91 0.00
CA ARG A 196 -12.27 8.82 -0.70
C ARG A 196 -11.28 8.16 -1.61
N SER A 197 -10.98 6.90 -1.37
CA SER A 197 -10.08 6.13 -2.22
C SER A 197 -10.66 4.75 -2.50
N ALA A 198 -10.46 4.29 -3.72
CA ALA A 198 -10.80 2.95 -4.14
C ALA A 198 -9.70 2.42 -5.07
N ALA A 199 -9.39 1.14 -4.95
CA ALA A 199 -8.52 0.46 -5.88
C ALA A 199 -9.02 -0.93 -6.19
N ALA A 200 -8.72 -1.37 -7.40
CA ALA A 200 -8.94 -2.75 -7.80
C ALA A 200 -7.73 -3.26 -8.59
N GLU A 201 -7.37 -4.50 -8.38
CA GLU A 201 -6.37 -5.20 -9.17
C GLU A 201 -6.91 -6.55 -9.61
N ILE A 202 -6.70 -6.89 -10.88
CA ILE A 202 -6.99 -8.20 -11.45
C ILE A 202 -5.70 -8.71 -12.06
N ASN A 203 -5.24 -9.87 -11.59
CA ASN A 203 -4.10 -10.58 -12.16
C ASN A 203 -4.59 -11.89 -12.77
N TYR A 204 -4.31 -12.10 -14.03
CA TYR A 204 -4.62 -13.32 -14.77
C TYR A 204 -3.34 -14.01 -15.23
N HIS A 205 -3.33 -15.34 -15.13
CA HIS A 205 -2.28 -16.18 -15.67
C HIS A 205 -2.89 -17.36 -16.42
N SER A 206 -2.48 -17.55 -17.66
CA SER A 206 -2.86 -18.73 -18.42
C SER A 206 -2.12 -19.97 -17.95
N LYS A 207 -2.61 -21.16 -18.31
CA LYS A 207 -1.94 -22.42 -18.03
C LYS A 207 -0.53 -22.43 -18.64
N GLY A 208 0.50 -22.70 -17.79
CA GLY A 208 1.90 -22.68 -18.19
C GLY A 208 2.49 -21.29 -18.38
N ASP A 209 1.89 -20.26 -17.78
CA ASP A 209 2.37 -18.86 -17.75
C ASP A 209 2.70 -18.27 -19.14
N ARG A 210 1.96 -18.74 -20.17
CA ARG A 210 2.13 -18.22 -21.54
C ARG A 210 1.68 -16.76 -21.65
N ILE A 211 0.59 -16.43 -20.98
CA ILE A 211 0.01 -15.10 -20.91
C ILE A 211 -0.12 -14.73 -19.44
N LYS A 212 0.36 -13.55 -19.12
CA LYS A 212 0.16 -12.91 -17.83
C LYS A 212 -0.42 -11.52 -18.10
N ASP A 213 -1.47 -11.17 -17.39
CA ASP A 213 -2.10 -9.87 -17.48
C ASP A 213 -2.37 -9.33 -16.08
N ALA A 214 -2.01 -8.09 -15.83
CA ALA A 214 -2.22 -7.41 -14.57
C ALA A 214 -2.83 -6.04 -14.84
N PHE A 215 -4.10 -5.90 -14.48
CA PHE A 215 -4.82 -4.64 -14.55
C PHE A 215 -4.98 -4.05 -13.16
N THR A 216 -4.67 -2.77 -13.01
CA THR A 216 -4.82 -2.02 -11.75
C THR A 216 -5.56 -0.72 -12.02
N ALA A 217 -6.57 -0.45 -11.23
CA ALA A 217 -7.30 0.81 -11.21
C ALA A 217 -7.20 1.44 -9.81
N ASN A 218 -6.85 2.73 -9.73
CA ASN A 218 -6.81 3.48 -8.49
C ASN A 218 -7.55 4.80 -8.67
N TYR A 219 -8.45 5.09 -7.75
CA TYR A 219 -9.11 6.36 -7.62
C TYR A 219 -8.86 6.95 -6.24
N THR A 220 -8.52 8.22 -6.19
CA THR A 220 -8.35 8.95 -4.93
C THR A 220 -8.95 10.35 -5.08
N SER A 221 -9.77 10.73 -4.12
CA SER A 221 -10.30 12.08 -3.98
C SER A 221 -10.05 12.54 -2.55
N THR A 222 -9.39 13.70 -2.41
CA THR A 222 -9.16 14.35 -1.13
C THR A 222 -9.73 15.76 -1.17
N THR A 223 -10.36 16.17 -0.09
CA THR A 223 -10.82 17.54 0.09
C THR A 223 -10.35 18.04 1.45
N ASP A 224 -9.46 19.01 1.43
CA ASP A 224 -8.96 19.70 2.61
C ASP A 224 -9.75 20.99 2.83
N ARG A 225 -10.16 21.21 4.07
CA ARG A 225 -10.82 22.47 4.50
C ARG A 225 -10.07 23.01 5.70
N GLN A 226 -9.57 24.21 5.57
CA GLN A 226 -8.89 24.94 6.63
C GLN A 226 -9.62 26.23 6.92
N SER A 227 -9.83 26.53 8.18
CA SER A 227 -10.35 27.82 8.66
C SER A 227 -9.42 28.35 9.72
N THR A 228 -8.96 29.57 9.53
CA THR A 228 -8.08 30.28 10.48
C THR A 228 -8.76 31.55 10.87
N ASN A 229 -8.87 31.79 12.19
CA ASN A 229 -9.28 33.07 12.78
C ASN A 229 -8.15 33.55 13.66
N GLN A 230 -7.67 34.74 13.38
CA GLN A 230 -6.59 35.36 14.11
C GLN A 230 -7.01 36.76 14.56
N ARG A 231 -6.83 37.05 15.83
CA ARG A 231 -6.95 38.41 16.39
C ARG A 231 -5.58 38.83 16.92
N GLN A 232 -5.15 40.01 16.53
CA GLN A 232 -3.89 40.59 16.97
C GLN A 232 -4.18 41.96 17.54
N GLU A 233 -3.63 42.26 18.71
CA GLU A 233 -3.67 43.54 19.38
C GLU A 233 -2.24 44.06 19.51
N LEU A 234 -2.00 45.28 19.04
CA LEU A 234 -0.70 45.89 19.10
C LEU A 234 -0.75 47.05 20.14
N PHE A 235 -0.07 46.83 21.27
CA PHE A 235 -0.03 47.83 22.34
C PHE A 235 1.00 48.89 22.04
N MET A 236 0.54 50.12 21.75
CA MET A 236 1.38 51.28 21.48
C MET A 236 1.08 52.39 22.49
N GLN A 237 2.00 53.38 22.65
CA GLN A 237 1.70 54.54 23.49
C GLN A 237 0.56 55.35 22.87
N GLY A 238 -0.60 55.40 23.55
CA GLY A 238 -1.76 56.18 23.17
C GLY A 238 -2.76 55.51 22.23
N SER A 239 -2.50 54.29 21.76
CA SER A 239 -3.47 53.52 20.96
C SER A 239 -3.25 52.00 21.06
N THR A 240 -4.28 51.24 20.77
CA THR A 240 -4.19 49.79 20.73
C THR A 240 -4.86 49.28 19.45
N PRO A 241 -4.21 49.42 18.30
CA PRO A 241 -4.76 48.88 17.06
C PRO A 241 -5.04 47.40 17.19
N THR A 242 -6.27 47.02 16.85
CA THR A 242 -6.72 45.63 16.83
C THR A 242 -6.97 45.19 15.38
N SER A 243 -6.43 44.09 14.99
CA SER A 243 -6.71 43.49 13.70
C SER A 243 -7.35 42.08 13.86
N VAL A 244 -8.31 41.77 13.01
CA VAL A 244 -8.96 40.49 12.91
C VAL A 244 -8.78 39.98 11.48
N SER A 245 -8.19 38.81 11.37
CA SER A 245 -8.01 38.10 10.10
C SER A 245 -8.77 36.79 10.15
N GLN A 246 -9.59 36.55 9.15
CA GLN A 246 -10.30 35.29 8.95
C GLN A 246 -9.96 34.76 7.57
N SER A 247 -9.58 33.49 7.49
CA SER A 247 -9.36 32.86 6.21
C SER A 247 -10.04 31.50 6.16
N ARG A 248 -10.58 31.18 5.01
CA ARG A 248 -11.13 29.86 4.69
C ARG A 248 -10.49 29.39 3.39
N ASN A 249 -9.85 28.24 3.45
CA ASN A 249 -9.22 27.61 2.29
C ASN A 249 -9.83 26.24 2.10
N ARG A 250 -10.20 25.92 0.86
CA ARG A 250 -10.63 24.58 0.45
C ARG A 250 -9.77 24.15 -0.73
N GLN A 251 -9.16 22.99 -0.63
CA GLN A 251 -8.40 22.37 -1.71
C GLN A 251 -8.98 20.98 -1.98
N GLY A 252 -9.41 20.74 -3.22
CA GLY A 252 -9.84 19.44 -3.73
C GLY A 252 -8.78 18.86 -4.67
N THR A 253 -8.55 17.56 -4.58
CA THR A 253 -7.71 16.83 -5.52
C THR A 253 -8.38 15.52 -5.85
N GLU A 254 -8.54 15.23 -7.14
CA GLU A 254 -9.03 13.94 -7.63
C GLU A 254 -7.98 13.34 -8.57
N ARG A 255 -7.75 12.05 -8.45
CA ARG A 255 -6.83 11.30 -9.30
C ARG A 255 -7.42 9.94 -9.64
N LEU A 256 -7.42 9.63 -10.93
CA LEU A 256 -7.71 8.29 -11.45
C LEU A 256 -6.48 7.80 -12.22
N THR A 257 -6.00 6.62 -11.86
CA THR A 257 -4.93 5.95 -12.60
C THR A 257 -5.39 4.56 -12.99
N LEU A 258 -5.26 4.23 -14.27
CA LEU A 258 -5.45 2.89 -14.80
C LEU A 258 -4.12 2.41 -15.33
N HIS A 259 -3.76 1.18 -15.02
CA HIS A 259 -2.54 0.56 -15.49
C HIS A 259 -2.83 -0.86 -15.93
N ASN A 260 -2.33 -1.22 -17.09
CA ASN A 260 -2.33 -2.60 -17.56
C ASN A 260 -0.91 -3.03 -17.91
N ASN A 261 -0.56 -4.24 -17.53
CA ASN A 261 0.70 -4.87 -17.87
C ASN A 261 0.41 -6.26 -18.45
N PHE A 262 0.52 -6.37 -19.76
CA PHE A 262 0.33 -7.60 -20.49
C PHE A 262 1.68 -8.20 -20.87
N THR A 263 1.87 -9.49 -20.60
CA THR A 263 3.07 -10.24 -20.99
C THR A 263 2.66 -11.53 -21.69
N MET A 264 3.25 -11.78 -22.84
CA MET A 264 3.12 -13.03 -23.57
C MET A 264 4.51 -13.65 -23.77
N ASN A 265 4.71 -14.88 -23.29
CA ASN A 265 6.03 -15.54 -23.29
C ASN A 265 6.26 -16.47 -24.49
N LYS A 266 5.20 -16.82 -25.24
CA LYS A 266 5.28 -17.71 -26.44
C LYS A 266 4.25 -17.29 -27.47
N PRO A 267 4.56 -17.34 -28.77
CA PRO A 267 5.79 -17.85 -29.42
C PRO A 267 7.02 -16.96 -29.27
N PHE A 268 6.86 -15.69 -28.94
CA PHE A 268 7.90 -14.72 -28.68
C PHE A 268 7.52 -13.92 -27.44
N LEU A 269 8.52 -13.36 -26.77
CA LEU A 269 8.27 -12.51 -25.60
C LEU A 269 7.71 -11.16 -26.08
N THR A 270 6.57 -10.80 -25.53
CA THR A 270 5.94 -9.50 -25.76
C THR A 270 5.55 -8.88 -24.43
N TYR A 271 5.92 -7.63 -24.25
CA TYR A 271 5.47 -6.77 -23.15
C TYR A 271 4.66 -5.62 -23.70
N ILE A 272 3.50 -5.38 -23.14
CA ILE A 272 2.71 -4.19 -23.40
C ILE A 272 2.31 -3.59 -22.07
N THR A 273 2.70 -2.34 -21.85
CA THR A 273 2.22 -1.57 -20.70
C THR A 273 1.37 -0.42 -21.19
N ALA A 274 0.24 -0.20 -20.55
CA ALA A 274 -0.65 0.92 -20.82
C ALA A 274 -0.98 1.65 -19.52
N ASP A 275 -0.71 2.93 -19.50
CA ASP A 275 -0.99 3.83 -18.37
C ASP A 275 -1.97 4.91 -18.81
N PHE A 276 -3.04 5.09 -18.05
CA PHE A 276 -3.92 6.24 -18.14
C PHE A 276 -3.92 6.96 -16.81
N ASN A 277 -3.71 8.27 -16.83
CA ASN A 277 -3.79 9.11 -15.66
C ASN A 277 -4.73 10.28 -15.92
N HIS A 278 -5.64 10.53 -15.00
CA HIS A 278 -6.45 11.72 -14.95
C HIS A 278 -6.31 12.37 -13.58
N SER A 279 -6.15 13.68 -13.55
CA SER A 279 -6.12 14.45 -12.30
C SER A 279 -6.93 15.71 -12.44
N LYS A 280 -7.65 16.05 -11.38
CA LYS A 280 -8.35 17.32 -11.21
C LYS A 280 -7.92 17.93 -9.89
N ARG A 281 -7.68 19.23 -9.89
CA ARG A 281 -7.43 20.02 -8.69
C ARG A 281 -8.35 21.23 -8.70
N ASP A 282 -9.03 21.47 -7.61
CA ASP A 282 -9.79 22.68 -7.38
C ASP A 282 -9.35 23.33 -6.06
N ASN A 283 -9.31 24.64 -6.04
CA ASN A 283 -9.03 25.39 -4.85
C ASN A 283 -9.95 26.62 -4.76
N SER A 284 -10.35 26.94 -3.55
CA SER A 284 -11.04 28.18 -3.25
C SER A 284 -10.48 28.78 -1.98
N PHE A 285 -10.25 30.08 -2.01
CA PHE A 285 -9.71 30.86 -0.93
C PHE A 285 -10.61 32.05 -0.69
N ASN A 286 -10.95 32.31 0.57
CA ASN A 286 -11.68 33.48 1.01
C ASN A 286 -11.04 34.00 2.27
N SER A 287 -10.60 35.26 2.27
CA SER A 287 -10.06 35.93 3.45
C SER A 287 -10.70 37.27 3.68
N ALA A 288 -10.83 37.58 4.94
CA ALA A 288 -11.30 38.85 5.46
C ALA A 288 -10.26 39.37 6.45
N PHE A 289 -9.89 40.64 6.32
CA PHE A 289 -9.04 41.35 7.25
C PHE A 289 -9.70 42.67 7.59
N ASP A 290 -9.83 42.95 8.86
CA ASP A 290 -10.35 44.20 9.40
C ASP A 290 -9.42 44.72 10.50
N GLN A 291 -9.13 46.02 10.50
CA GLN A 291 -8.29 46.69 11.49
C GLN A 291 -9.01 47.89 12.04
N TRP A 292 -8.94 48.09 13.34
CA TRP A 292 -9.51 49.20 14.08
C TRP A 292 -8.44 49.85 14.93
N ASP A 293 -8.53 51.19 15.00
CA ASP A 293 -7.87 52.05 15.97
C ASP A 293 -8.86 53.17 16.26
N ASP A 294 -9.67 53.02 17.35
CA ASP A 294 -10.88 53.77 17.67
C ASP A 294 -12.03 53.66 16.64
N SER A 295 -11.72 53.58 15.37
CA SER A 295 -12.65 53.34 14.26
C SER A 295 -12.04 52.35 13.26
N LEU A 296 -12.85 51.86 12.33
CA LEU A 296 -12.37 50.95 11.27
C LEU A 296 -11.37 51.71 10.38
N THR A 297 -10.09 51.32 10.44
CA THR A 297 -9.00 51.94 9.68
C THR A 297 -8.66 51.23 8.38
N ALA A 298 -8.87 49.91 8.34
CA ALA A 298 -8.66 49.12 7.13
C ALA A 298 -9.62 47.94 7.07
N SER A 299 -10.10 47.66 5.89
CA SER A 299 -10.89 46.46 5.60
C SER A 299 -10.51 45.89 4.23
N MET A 300 -10.22 44.59 4.18
CA MET A 300 -9.86 43.90 2.94
C MET A 300 -10.62 42.56 2.85
N ARG A 301 -11.12 42.31 1.67
CA ARG A 301 -11.73 41.01 1.33
C ARG A 301 -11.04 40.46 0.09
N THR A 302 -10.61 39.21 0.17
CA THR A 302 -9.94 38.54 -0.94
C THR A 302 -10.65 37.23 -1.23
N VAL A 303 -11.00 37.01 -2.47
CA VAL A 303 -11.59 35.75 -2.94
C VAL A 303 -10.77 35.24 -4.13
N GLY A 304 -10.40 34.01 -4.07
CA GLY A 304 -9.68 33.33 -5.16
C GLY A 304 -10.31 31.98 -5.44
N MET A 305 -10.36 31.60 -6.70
CA MET A 305 -10.80 30.29 -7.16
C MET A 305 -9.88 29.82 -8.28
N GLY A 306 -9.59 28.53 -8.30
CA GLY A 306 -8.79 27.91 -9.35
C GLY A 306 -9.23 26.49 -9.61
N GLU A 307 -9.20 26.08 -10.85
CA GLU A 307 -9.44 24.71 -11.29
C GLU A 307 -8.38 24.30 -12.32
N GLY A 308 -7.86 23.10 -12.18
CA GLY A 308 -6.94 22.49 -13.13
C GLY A 308 -7.31 21.06 -13.39
N LYS A 309 -7.24 20.65 -14.67
CA LYS A 309 -7.44 19.27 -15.09
C LYS A 309 -6.28 18.85 -15.99
N ALA A 310 -5.82 17.64 -15.83
CA ALA A 310 -4.80 17.06 -16.68
C ALA A 310 -5.10 15.58 -16.91
N TRP A 311 -4.72 15.08 -18.06
CA TRP A 311 -4.77 13.66 -18.38
C TRP A 311 -3.56 13.27 -19.20
N SER A 312 -3.16 12.02 -19.13
CA SER A 312 -2.10 11.45 -19.94
C SER A 312 -2.39 9.99 -20.25
N ILE A 313 -1.98 9.57 -21.43
CA ILE A 313 -1.97 8.16 -21.85
C ILE A 313 -0.54 7.84 -22.26
N LYS A 314 -0.01 6.73 -21.78
CA LYS A 314 1.28 6.19 -22.18
C LYS A 314 1.10 4.72 -22.51
N VAL A 315 1.60 4.32 -23.68
CA VAL A 315 1.63 2.91 -24.09
C VAL A 315 3.06 2.58 -24.51
N ASP A 316 3.64 1.57 -23.89
CA ASP A 316 4.94 1.01 -24.24
C ASP A 316 4.74 -0.43 -24.69
N ALA A 317 5.33 -0.80 -25.82
CA ALA A 317 5.32 -2.17 -26.32
C ALA A 317 6.75 -2.61 -26.64
N GLN A 318 7.14 -3.75 -26.12
CA GLN A 318 8.46 -4.34 -26.32
C GLN A 318 8.31 -5.80 -26.71
N GLY A 319 9.17 -6.27 -27.60
CA GLY A 319 9.21 -7.65 -28.02
C GLY A 319 10.63 -8.19 -28.09
N ALA A 320 10.82 -9.46 -27.73
CA ALA A 320 12.07 -10.17 -27.88
C ALA A 320 11.83 -11.54 -28.48
N PHE A 321 12.66 -11.96 -29.43
CA PHE A 321 12.61 -13.24 -30.08
C PHE A 321 14.01 -13.80 -30.29
N LYS A 322 14.14 -15.12 -30.21
CA LYS A 322 15.40 -15.82 -30.49
C LYS A 322 15.52 -16.07 -31.99
N VAL A 323 16.59 -15.62 -32.60
CA VAL A 323 16.93 -15.91 -33.99
C VAL A 323 17.92 -17.09 -34.02
N GLY A 324 17.44 -18.25 -34.48
CA GLY A 324 18.25 -19.44 -34.71
C GLY A 324 18.39 -20.38 -33.48
N LYS A 325 18.63 -21.67 -33.77
CA LYS A 325 18.82 -22.73 -32.77
C LYS A 325 20.26 -22.89 -32.27
N LYS A 326 21.25 -22.17 -32.82
CA LYS A 326 22.66 -22.30 -32.44
C LYS A 326 23.08 -21.07 -31.63
N GLN A 327 23.35 -21.28 -30.36
CA GLN A 327 24.23 -20.38 -29.63
C GLN A 327 25.61 -20.46 -30.29
N ARG A 328 26.08 -19.37 -30.87
CA ARG A 328 27.50 -19.21 -31.13
C ARG A 328 28.10 -18.61 -29.86
N HIS A 329 29.01 -19.40 -29.25
CA HIS A 329 29.86 -18.95 -28.17
C HIS A 329 30.89 -17.93 -28.70
#